data_a5d9eb2365dc0c59215496d488958789
#
_entry.id   a5d9eb2365dc0c59215496d488958789
#
_cell.length_a   1.000
_cell.length_b   1.000
_cell.length_c   1.000
_cell.angle_alpha   90.00
_cell.angle_beta   90.00
_cell.angle_gamma   90.00
#
_symmetry.space_group_name_H-M   'P 1'
#
loop_
_entity.id
_entity.type
_entity.pdbx_description
1 polymer ?
#
loop_
_entity_poly.entity_id
_entity_poly.type
_entity_poly.pdbx_seq_one_letter_code
_entity_poly.pdbx_strand_id
1 'polypeptide(L)'
;MMKVMNKEKYMKFTNINPLPAKILSTVLGIAACCILPIALPAAPQTKTATAAAQPQQKTFDTAQEAADAMMLAVKNDDVAALQEIFGPAGKDFVASGDDVQDKQSRAAFAALAEQKMHVDTDPHSPARAILSVGDEDWPLPVPIVKQGGKWHFDSKTGRTEILDRYIGANELDAIAICRGFVEAQNAYAEEIHDASGVNQYAQRIISTSGKQDGLAWKNSDGSWGGPVGEAVANALEEGYGDKAKPFHGYYFKVLKGQGPAATLGQIDYVIEGAMIGGFALVAVPAEYRVTGVMTMMVSYDGVVYQKDLGPDSVNIVKKMERYNPDRTWHRTDDEE
;
A
#
# COMPACT_ATOMS: atom_id res chain seq x y z
N MET A 1 -13.99 10.10 15.84
CA MET A 1 -15.09 9.30 15.25
C MET A 1 -14.85 9.23 13.75
N MET A 2 -13.96 8.33 13.33
CA MET A 2 -13.64 8.11 11.90
C MET A 2 -14.78 7.27 11.29
N LYS A 3 -15.59 7.91 10.44
CA LYS A 3 -16.68 7.26 9.71
C LYS A 3 -16.05 6.20 8.80
N VAL A 4 -16.40 4.94 9.01
CA VAL A 4 -16.02 3.82 8.13
C VAL A 4 -16.47 4.19 6.71
N MET A 5 -15.51 4.59 5.88
CA MET A 5 -15.76 4.88 4.47
C MET A 5 -15.92 3.56 3.72
N ASN A 6 -17.03 3.42 3.02
CA ASN A 6 -17.45 2.23 2.28
C ASN A 6 -16.39 1.81 1.26
N LYS A 7 -16.02 0.52 1.21
CA LYS A 7 -15.00 -0.12 0.37
C LYS A 7 -15.09 0.24 -1.12
N GLU A 8 -16.29 0.44 -1.66
CA GLU A 8 -16.51 0.89 -3.05
C GLU A 8 -16.02 2.32 -3.32
N LYS A 9 -15.95 3.17 -2.30
CA LYS A 9 -15.46 4.54 -2.38
C LYS A 9 -13.94 4.61 -2.60
N TYR A 10 -13.17 3.72 -1.96
CA TYR A 10 -11.71 3.67 -2.12
C TYR A 10 -11.29 3.09 -3.48
N MET A 11 -11.99 2.07 -3.98
CA MET A 11 -11.63 1.43 -5.26
C MET A 11 -11.75 2.33 -6.49
N LYS A 12 -12.60 3.38 -6.47
CA LYS A 12 -12.73 4.32 -7.60
C LYS A 12 -11.56 5.30 -7.72
N PHE A 13 -10.77 5.49 -6.66
CA PHE A 13 -9.66 6.46 -6.61
C PHE A 13 -8.28 5.81 -6.46
N THR A 14 -8.18 4.51 -6.19
CA THR A 14 -6.93 3.75 -6.11
C THR A 14 -6.35 3.39 -7.48
N ASN A 15 -6.96 3.81 -8.58
CA ASN A 15 -6.32 3.82 -9.91
C ASN A 15 -5.28 4.95 -10.09
N ILE A 16 -4.93 5.66 -9.02
CA ILE A 16 -3.66 6.36 -8.96
C ILE A 16 -2.63 5.25 -8.77
N ASN A 17 -1.97 4.87 -9.85
CA ASN A 17 -0.92 3.84 -9.84
C ASN A 17 -0.03 4.02 -8.61
N PRO A 18 0.28 2.93 -7.87
CA PRO A 18 1.24 3.01 -6.79
C PRO A 18 2.52 3.62 -7.37
N LEU A 19 3.06 4.62 -6.69
CA LEU A 19 4.39 5.15 -6.97
C LEU A 19 5.32 3.96 -7.21
N PRO A 20 5.99 3.88 -8.36
CA PRO A 20 6.85 2.73 -8.64
C PRO A 20 7.86 2.60 -7.52
N ALA A 21 7.92 1.44 -6.88
CA ALA A 21 8.77 1.14 -5.72
C ALA A 21 10.27 1.41 -5.96
N LYS A 22 10.67 1.81 -7.16
CA LYS A 22 12.03 2.16 -7.54
C LYS A 22 12.50 3.55 -7.08
N ILE A 23 11.63 4.43 -6.58
CA ILE A 23 12.01 5.80 -6.23
C ILE A 23 12.52 5.93 -4.80
N LEU A 24 12.29 4.95 -3.93
CA LEU A 24 12.71 5.03 -2.52
C LEU A 24 14.05 4.33 -2.18
N SER A 25 14.74 3.71 -3.16
CA SER A 25 15.94 2.89 -2.89
C SER A 25 17.29 3.64 -3.01
N THR A 26 17.32 4.95 -3.12
CA THR A 26 18.57 5.69 -3.38
C THR A 26 18.97 6.66 -2.27
N VAL A 27 18.84 6.29 -1.01
CA VAL A 27 19.53 7.00 0.09
C VAL A 27 19.92 6.00 1.18
N LEU A 28 21.04 5.33 1.00
CA LEU A 28 22.00 4.99 2.07
C LEU A 28 23.25 4.32 1.46
N GLY A 29 24.21 5.14 1.10
CA GLY A 29 25.57 4.73 0.79
C GLY A 29 26.53 5.69 1.47
N ILE A 30 26.78 5.52 2.77
CA ILE A 30 27.90 6.19 3.44
C ILE A 30 29.10 5.26 3.31
N ALA A 31 29.95 5.56 2.36
CA ALA A 31 31.31 4.99 2.30
C ALA A 31 32.24 5.78 3.23
N ALA A 32 32.68 5.16 4.30
CA ALA A 32 33.78 5.65 5.11
C ALA A 32 35.07 5.58 4.28
N CYS A 33 35.70 6.70 4.02
CA CYS A 33 37.05 6.76 3.45
C CYS A 33 38.02 7.47 4.39
N CYS A 34 39.10 6.76 4.72
CA CYS A 34 40.20 7.14 5.59
C CYS A 34 40.92 8.41 5.12
N ILE A 35 41.23 9.27 6.09
CA ILE A 35 41.96 10.51 5.90
C ILE A 35 43.45 10.23 6.04
N LEU A 36 44.24 10.56 5.01
CA LEU A 36 45.68 10.76 5.08
C LEU A 36 45.98 12.21 4.69
N PRO A 37 46.84 12.94 5.41
CA PRO A 37 47.13 14.34 5.11
C PRO A 37 48.27 14.45 4.09
N ILE A 38 47.99 15.14 2.98
CA ILE A 38 49.06 15.59 2.05
C ILE A 38 48.96 17.12 1.96
N ALA A 39 50.12 17.75 2.15
CA ALA A 39 50.32 19.19 2.17
C ALA A 39 50.11 19.83 0.79
N LEU A 40 49.51 21.02 0.78
CA LEU A 40 49.17 21.83 -0.40
C LEU A 40 50.29 22.76 -0.84
N PRO A 41 50.29 23.12 -2.15
CA PRO A 41 50.61 24.48 -2.56
C PRO A 41 49.34 25.26 -2.95
N ALA A 42 49.32 26.53 -2.61
CA ALA A 42 48.25 27.48 -2.88
C ALA A 42 48.00 27.65 -4.38
N ALA A 43 46.75 27.57 -4.77
CA ALA A 43 46.25 27.88 -6.12
C ALA A 43 45.13 28.94 -6.07
N PRO A 44 44.90 29.70 -7.14
CA PRO A 44 44.19 30.97 -7.16
C PRO A 44 42.69 30.82 -6.96
N GLN A 45 42.09 31.82 -6.33
CA GLN A 45 40.67 31.95 -6.08
C GLN A 45 39.84 31.82 -7.36
N THR A 46 39.15 30.71 -7.51
CA THR A 46 38.09 30.53 -8.49
C THR A 46 36.83 31.22 -8.02
N LYS A 47 36.25 32.01 -8.91
CA LYS A 47 34.98 32.73 -8.74
C LYS A 47 33.94 31.79 -8.19
N THR A 48 33.26 32.22 -7.11
CA THR A 48 32.08 31.62 -6.54
C THR A 48 31.06 31.37 -7.65
N ALA A 49 30.84 30.10 -8.00
CA ALA A 49 29.72 29.75 -8.84
C ALA A 49 28.43 30.15 -8.08
N THR A 50 27.69 31.07 -8.64
CA THR A 50 26.36 31.44 -8.15
C THR A 50 25.55 30.15 -8.12
N ALA A 51 25.17 29.70 -6.93
CA ALA A 51 24.25 28.58 -6.75
C ALA A 51 23.02 28.90 -7.58
N ALA A 52 22.70 28.07 -8.57
CA ALA A 52 21.49 28.19 -9.35
C ALA A 52 20.33 28.23 -8.36
N ALA A 53 19.56 29.32 -8.36
CA ALA A 53 18.39 29.47 -7.51
C ALA A 53 17.47 28.27 -7.77
N GLN A 54 17.21 27.47 -6.74
CA GLN A 54 16.23 26.42 -6.84
C GLN A 54 14.90 27.07 -7.26
N PRO A 55 14.12 26.48 -8.18
CA PRO A 55 12.85 27.02 -8.58
C PRO A 55 11.99 27.22 -7.33
N GLN A 56 11.66 28.47 -7.02
CA GLN A 56 10.80 28.77 -5.88
C GLN A 56 9.39 28.29 -6.19
N GLN A 57 8.79 27.60 -5.22
CA GLN A 57 7.39 27.20 -5.33
C GLN A 57 6.50 28.41 -5.47
N LYS A 58 5.47 28.32 -6.34
CA LYS A 58 4.50 29.38 -6.56
C LYS A 58 3.66 29.65 -5.30
N THR A 59 3.42 30.92 -4.99
CA THR A 59 2.60 31.37 -3.87
C THR A 59 1.46 32.25 -4.32
N PHE A 60 0.37 32.33 -3.52
CA PHE A 60 -0.89 32.97 -3.86
C PHE A 60 -1.36 33.88 -2.73
N ASP A 61 -2.28 34.80 -3.02
CA ASP A 61 -2.85 35.67 -2.01
C ASP A 61 -3.92 34.99 -1.17
N THR A 62 -4.65 34.03 -1.77
CA THR A 62 -5.71 33.24 -1.14
C THR A 62 -5.55 31.75 -1.42
N ALA A 63 -6.15 30.91 -0.55
CA ALA A 63 -6.21 29.47 -0.80
C ALA A 63 -7.06 29.13 -2.04
N GLN A 64 -8.10 29.94 -2.32
CA GLN A 64 -8.93 29.77 -3.50
C GLN A 64 -8.13 30.03 -4.79
N GLU A 65 -7.33 31.10 -4.85
CA GLU A 65 -6.45 31.36 -6.00
C GLU A 65 -5.45 30.23 -6.24
N ALA A 66 -4.93 29.60 -5.18
CA ALA A 66 -4.05 28.45 -5.29
C ALA A 66 -4.78 27.25 -5.94
N ALA A 67 -6.00 26.96 -5.48
CA ALA A 67 -6.84 25.89 -6.00
C ALA A 67 -7.23 26.15 -7.47
N ASP A 68 -7.64 27.37 -7.80
CA ASP A 68 -8.04 27.76 -9.15
C ASP A 68 -6.86 27.64 -10.14
N ALA A 69 -5.68 28.09 -9.72
CA ALA A 69 -4.46 28.00 -10.54
C ALA A 69 -4.07 26.53 -10.80
N MET A 70 -4.17 25.67 -9.76
CA MET A 70 -3.93 24.25 -9.91
C MET A 70 -4.94 23.61 -10.89
N MET A 71 -6.24 23.91 -10.75
CA MET A 71 -7.27 23.38 -11.63
C MET A 71 -7.10 23.82 -13.07
N LEU A 72 -6.70 25.06 -13.28
CA LEU A 72 -6.40 25.57 -14.64
C LEU A 72 -5.23 24.77 -15.28
N ALA A 73 -4.17 24.52 -14.50
CA ALA A 73 -3.03 23.74 -14.95
C ALA A 73 -3.40 22.27 -15.23
N VAL A 74 -4.23 21.65 -14.38
CA VAL A 74 -4.74 20.29 -14.58
C VAL A 74 -5.58 20.19 -15.86
N LYS A 75 -6.52 21.11 -16.08
CA LYS A 75 -7.40 21.14 -17.29
C LYS A 75 -6.61 21.31 -18.58
N ASN A 76 -5.55 22.08 -18.52
CA ASN A 76 -4.70 22.34 -19.69
C ASN A 76 -3.58 21.30 -19.88
N ASP A 77 -3.50 20.29 -19.00
CA ASP A 77 -2.41 19.30 -18.98
C ASP A 77 -1.02 19.97 -18.88
N ASP A 78 -0.96 21.12 -18.16
CA ASP A 78 0.24 21.94 -18.01
C ASP A 78 1.11 21.43 -16.86
N VAL A 79 1.94 20.44 -17.18
CA VAL A 79 2.85 19.80 -16.22
C VAL A 79 3.85 20.81 -15.63
N ALA A 80 4.31 21.77 -16.43
CA ALA A 80 5.28 22.78 -15.95
C ALA A 80 4.64 23.69 -14.89
N ALA A 81 3.43 24.19 -15.15
CA ALA A 81 2.69 24.97 -14.15
C ALA A 81 2.40 24.19 -12.88
N LEU A 82 2.03 22.91 -12.99
CA LEU A 82 1.84 22.02 -11.82
C LEU A 82 3.13 21.85 -11.01
N GLN A 83 4.28 21.68 -11.67
CA GLN A 83 5.57 21.58 -10.98
C GLN A 83 5.94 22.88 -10.25
N GLU A 84 5.61 24.04 -10.79
CA GLU A 84 5.79 25.33 -10.09
C GLU A 84 4.86 25.45 -8.89
N ILE A 85 3.59 25.05 -9.03
CA ILE A 85 2.58 25.11 -7.97
C ILE A 85 2.93 24.18 -6.81
N PHE A 86 3.27 22.93 -7.08
CA PHE A 86 3.61 21.95 -6.04
C PHE A 86 5.08 22.05 -5.58
N GLY A 87 5.94 22.71 -6.35
CA GLY A 87 7.34 22.89 -6.05
C GLY A 87 8.16 21.59 -6.11
N PRO A 88 9.45 21.64 -5.72
CA PRO A 88 10.36 20.49 -5.84
C PRO A 88 9.90 19.24 -5.07
N ALA A 89 9.24 19.43 -3.92
CA ALA A 89 8.73 18.32 -3.11
C ALA A 89 7.52 17.61 -3.72
N GLY A 90 6.83 18.25 -4.67
CA GLY A 90 5.65 17.70 -5.35
C GLY A 90 5.93 17.09 -6.73
N LYS A 91 7.17 17.05 -7.17
CA LYS A 91 7.54 16.63 -8.53
C LYS A 91 7.00 15.24 -8.89
N ASP A 92 7.08 14.29 -7.96
CA ASP A 92 6.75 12.89 -8.23
C ASP A 92 5.24 12.63 -8.33
N PHE A 93 4.39 13.45 -7.70
CA PHE A 93 2.94 13.30 -7.88
C PHE A 93 2.37 14.12 -9.04
N VAL A 94 3.19 14.95 -9.66
CA VAL A 94 2.85 15.64 -10.90
C VAL A 94 3.22 14.82 -12.14
N ALA A 95 4.35 14.07 -12.06
CA ALA A 95 4.86 13.24 -13.13
C ALA A 95 5.46 11.96 -12.55
N SER A 96 4.79 10.81 -12.76
CA SER A 96 5.21 9.50 -12.29
C SER A 96 6.28 8.85 -13.18
N GLY A 97 6.44 9.37 -14.41
CA GLY A 97 7.26 8.78 -15.47
C GLY A 97 6.47 7.96 -16.49
N ASP A 98 5.15 7.84 -16.32
CA ASP A 98 4.22 7.31 -17.32
C ASP A 98 3.29 8.42 -17.81
N ASP A 99 3.70 9.12 -18.87
CA ASP A 99 3.00 10.29 -19.39
C ASP A 99 1.54 10.00 -19.78
N VAL A 100 1.25 8.77 -20.26
CA VAL A 100 -0.09 8.38 -20.68
C VAL A 100 -1.01 8.23 -19.47
N GLN A 101 -0.55 7.50 -18.44
CA GLN A 101 -1.29 7.30 -17.20
C GLN A 101 -1.46 8.62 -16.45
N ASP A 102 -0.42 9.43 -16.38
CA ASP A 102 -0.44 10.73 -15.72
C ASP A 102 -1.48 11.66 -16.37
N LYS A 103 -1.54 11.71 -17.70
CA LYS A 103 -2.55 12.47 -18.43
C LYS A 103 -3.97 11.99 -18.17
N GLN A 104 -4.19 10.67 -18.15
CA GLN A 104 -5.50 10.08 -17.85
C GLN A 104 -5.93 10.41 -16.41
N SER A 105 -5.01 10.35 -15.45
CA SER A 105 -5.26 10.68 -14.05
C SER A 105 -5.64 12.15 -13.87
N ARG A 106 -4.94 13.07 -14.55
CA ARG A 106 -5.26 14.51 -14.56
C ARG A 106 -6.63 14.77 -15.17
N ALA A 107 -6.96 14.10 -16.27
CA ALA A 107 -8.27 14.26 -16.92
C ALA A 107 -9.41 13.73 -16.01
N ALA A 108 -9.22 12.60 -15.35
CA ALA A 108 -10.18 12.05 -14.40
C ALA A 108 -10.39 13.00 -13.20
N PHE A 109 -9.31 13.54 -12.65
CA PHE A 109 -9.38 14.52 -11.57
C PHE A 109 -10.10 15.81 -11.99
N ALA A 110 -9.83 16.32 -13.21
CA ALA A 110 -10.52 17.48 -13.76
C ALA A 110 -12.03 17.23 -13.85
N ALA A 111 -12.45 16.06 -14.33
CA ALA A 111 -13.86 15.70 -14.44
C ALA A 111 -14.57 15.65 -13.07
N LEU A 112 -13.90 15.17 -12.02
CA LEU A 112 -14.44 15.20 -10.65
C LEU A 112 -14.58 16.63 -10.13
N ALA A 113 -13.57 17.48 -10.36
CA ALA A 113 -13.61 18.86 -9.93
C ALA A 113 -14.67 19.69 -10.66
N GLU A 114 -15.05 19.31 -11.90
CA GLU A 114 -16.16 19.93 -12.63
C GLU A 114 -17.53 19.58 -12.06
N GLN A 115 -17.69 18.41 -11.44
CA GLN A 115 -18.93 18.05 -10.75
C GLN A 115 -19.13 18.92 -9.49
N LYS A 116 -18.08 19.01 -8.67
CA LYS A 116 -18.07 19.84 -7.46
C LYS A 116 -16.63 20.14 -7.05
N MET A 117 -16.37 21.37 -6.69
CA MET A 117 -15.09 21.80 -6.14
C MET A 117 -15.30 22.90 -5.09
N HIS A 118 -14.67 22.75 -3.94
CA HIS A 118 -14.66 23.80 -2.91
C HIS A 118 -13.38 23.75 -2.08
N VAL A 119 -13.05 24.86 -1.45
CA VAL A 119 -11.89 25.02 -0.59
C VAL A 119 -12.39 25.39 0.81
N ASP A 120 -12.17 24.51 1.77
CA ASP A 120 -12.56 24.72 3.15
C ASP A 120 -11.33 25.07 4.00
N THR A 121 -11.45 26.12 4.81
CA THR A 121 -10.46 26.43 5.82
C THR A 121 -10.68 25.54 7.04
N ASP A 122 -9.62 24.94 7.56
CA ASP A 122 -9.67 24.10 8.75
C ASP A 122 -10.10 24.97 9.97
N PRO A 123 -11.22 24.66 10.63
CA PRO A 123 -11.69 25.44 11.79
C PRO A 123 -10.70 25.49 12.94
N HIS A 124 -9.84 24.47 13.08
CA HIS A 124 -8.82 24.36 14.13
C HIS A 124 -7.46 24.94 13.69
N SER A 125 -7.30 25.24 12.39
CA SER A 125 -6.07 25.77 11.83
C SER A 125 -6.39 26.77 10.69
N PRO A 126 -6.69 28.04 10.99
CA PRO A 126 -7.05 29.05 9.97
C PRO A 126 -5.98 29.31 8.91
N ALA A 127 -4.76 28.83 9.14
CA ALA A 127 -3.67 28.88 8.17
C ALA A 127 -3.59 27.62 7.27
N ARG A 128 -4.59 26.73 7.35
CA ARG A 128 -4.68 25.50 6.54
C ARG A 128 -6.03 25.44 5.84
N ALA A 129 -6.00 25.13 4.57
CA ALA A 129 -7.19 24.89 3.76
C ALA A 129 -7.06 23.56 3.01
N ILE A 130 -8.19 22.95 2.71
CA ILE A 130 -8.27 21.68 1.99
C ILE A 130 -9.16 21.89 0.77
N LEU A 131 -8.66 21.51 -0.39
CA LEU A 131 -9.45 21.42 -1.62
C LEU A 131 -10.18 20.07 -1.64
N SER A 132 -11.50 20.10 -1.81
CA SER A 132 -12.30 18.89 -1.99
C SER A 132 -12.97 18.89 -3.37
N VAL A 133 -13.08 17.71 -3.99
CA VAL A 133 -13.64 17.53 -5.34
C VAL A 133 -14.65 16.38 -5.40
N GLY A 134 -15.54 16.45 -6.39
CA GLY A 134 -16.58 15.44 -6.64
C GLY A 134 -17.73 15.52 -5.65
N ASP A 135 -18.85 14.85 -5.96
CA ASP A 135 -20.07 14.85 -5.13
C ASP A 135 -19.86 14.27 -3.73
N GLU A 136 -18.83 13.47 -3.58
CA GLU A 136 -18.45 12.83 -2.31
C GLU A 136 -17.49 13.68 -1.45
N ASP A 137 -17.19 14.90 -1.86
CA ASP A 137 -16.28 15.83 -1.16
C ASP A 137 -14.90 15.21 -0.89
N TRP A 138 -14.32 14.55 -1.92
CA TRP A 138 -13.02 13.89 -1.77
C TRP A 138 -11.91 14.92 -1.52
N PRO A 139 -11.23 14.85 -0.36
CA PRO A 139 -10.23 15.83 0.00
C PRO A 139 -8.89 15.53 -0.71
N LEU A 140 -8.34 16.57 -1.37
CA LEU A 140 -7.00 16.50 -1.93
C LEU A 140 -5.98 16.20 -0.83
N PRO A 141 -5.06 15.24 -0.99
CA PRO A 141 -4.09 14.90 0.04
C PRO A 141 -3.05 16.00 0.31
N VAL A 142 -2.90 16.96 -0.60
CA VAL A 142 -1.95 18.08 -0.45
C VAL A 142 -2.68 19.30 0.07
N PRO A 143 -2.50 19.68 1.36
CA PRO A 143 -3.17 20.85 1.91
C PRO A 143 -2.58 22.15 1.35
N ILE A 144 -3.40 23.20 1.34
CA ILE A 144 -2.98 24.56 1.02
C ILE A 144 -2.72 25.26 2.34
N VAL A 145 -1.51 25.78 2.56
CA VAL A 145 -1.11 26.39 3.84
C VAL A 145 -0.65 27.83 3.67
N LYS A 146 -0.88 28.65 4.70
CA LYS A 146 -0.47 30.04 4.75
C LYS A 146 0.85 30.21 5.50
N GLN A 147 1.86 30.73 4.80
CA GLN A 147 3.15 31.02 5.38
C GLN A 147 3.65 32.39 4.89
N GLY A 148 4.13 33.23 5.78
CA GLY A 148 4.60 34.58 5.43
C GLY A 148 3.53 35.48 4.77
N GLY A 149 2.25 35.24 5.06
CA GLY A 149 1.13 36.01 4.50
C GLY A 149 0.62 35.48 3.16
N LYS A 150 1.30 34.53 2.52
CA LYS A 150 0.95 33.92 1.24
C LYS A 150 0.56 32.47 1.41
N TRP A 151 -0.26 31.95 0.48
CA TRP A 151 -0.70 30.56 0.43
C TRP A 151 0.10 29.75 -0.58
N HIS A 152 0.37 28.48 -0.27
CA HIS A 152 1.02 27.52 -1.16
C HIS A 152 0.58 26.10 -0.83
N PHE A 153 0.78 25.15 -1.74
CA PHE A 153 0.55 23.73 -1.48
C PHE A 153 1.68 23.14 -0.63
N ASP A 154 1.36 22.55 0.52
CA ASP A 154 2.35 21.84 1.35
C ASP A 154 2.58 20.42 0.80
N SER A 155 3.41 20.34 -0.23
CA SER A 155 3.73 19.08 -0.89
C SER A 155 4.48 18.11 0.01
N LYS A 156 5.16 18.56 1.05
CA LYS A 156 5.84 17.68 2.01
C LYS A 156 4.81 16.93 2.87
N THR A 157 3.85 17.64 3.44
CA THR A 157 2.73 17.04 4.17
C THR A 157 1.88 16.19 3.23
N GLY A 158 1.62 16.68 1.99
CA GLY A 158 0.89 15.92 0.98
C GLY A 158 1.52 14.57 0.65
N ARG A 159 2.84 14.49 0.57
CA ARG A 159 3.56 13.22 0.35
C ARG A 159 3.32 12.22 1.48
N THR A 160 3.34 12.67 2.72
CA THR A 160 3.05 11.83 3.89
C THR A 160 1.61 11.32 3.83
N GLU A 161 0.65 12.20 3.57
CA GLU A 161 -0.77 11.85 3.46
C GLU A 161 -1.05 10.85 2.31
N ILE A 162 -0.40 11.01 1.15
CA ILE A 162 -0.51 10.07 0.03
C ILE A 162 0.03 8.69 0.44
N LEU A 163 1.16 8.65 1.15
CA LEU A 163 1.74 7.41 1.64
C LEU A 163 0.83 6.75 2.69
N ASP A 164 0.31 7.51 3.63
CA ASP A 164 -0.58 7.01 4.69
C ASP A 164 -1.88 6.42 4.09
N ARG A 165 -2.47 7.10 3.08
CA ARG A 165 -3.62 6.57 2.34
C ARG A 165 -3.30 5.30 1.57
N TYR A 166 -2.13 5.21 0.94
CA TYR A 166 -1.67 4.01 0.24
C TYR A 166 -1.48 2.84 1.19
N ILE A 167 -0.82 3.07 2.33
CA ILE A 167 -0.68 2.07 3.40
C ILE A 167 -2.06 1.60 3.87
N GLY A 168 -2.96 2.53 4.21
CA GLY A 168 -4.29 2.19 4.70
C GLY A 168 -5.12 1.39 3.68
N ALA A 169 -5.03 1.71 2.39
CA ALA A 169 -5.69 0.94 1.34
C ALA A 169 -5.17 -0.50 1.26
N ASN A 170 -3.84 -0.68 1.28
CA ASN A 170 -3.23 -2.01 1.27
C ASN A 170 -3.59 -2.83 2.52
N GLU A 171 -3.68 -2.19 3.70
CA GLU A 171 -4.08 -2.83 4.95
C GLU A 171 -5.53 -3.31 4.90
N LEU A 172 -6.45 -2.49 4.39
CA LEU A 172 -7.84 -2.87 4.19
C LEU A 172 -7.98 -4.02 3.18
N ASP A 173 -7.20 -4.01 2.10
CA ASP A 173 -7.16 -5.11 1.13
C ASP A 173 -6.61 -6.38 1.77
N ALA A 174 -5.55 -6.30 2.57
CA ALA A 174 -4.99 -7.45 3.29
C ALA A 174 -6.00 -8.07 4.27
N ILE A 175 -6.78 -7.26 5.00
CA ILE A 175 -7.89 -7.72 5.86
C ILE A 175 -8.95 -8.44 5.01
N ALA A 176 -9.35 -7.86 3.87
CA ALA A 176 -10.32 -8.47 2.98
C ALA A 176 -9.83 -9.81 2.40
N ILE A 177 -8.56 -9.90 2.03
CA ILE A 177 -7.92 -11.12 1.54
C ILE A 177 -7.88 -12.18 2.66
N CYS A 178 -7.56 -11.80 3.90
CA CYS A 178 -7.61 -12.70 5.05
C CYS A 178 -9.01 -13.31 5.22
N ARG A 179 -10.08 -12.52 5.11
CA ARG A 179 -11.47 -13.00 5.19
C ARG A 179 -11.83 -13.90 4.00
N GLY A 180 -11.48 -13.48 2.78
CA GLY A 180 -11.69 -14.29 1.57
C GLY A 180 -10.93 -15.62 1.58
N PHE A 181 -9.77 -15.67 2.23
CA PHE A 181 -9.05 -16.92 2.45
C PHE A 181 -9.84 -17.93 3.27
N VAL A 182 -10.54 -17.49 4.33
CA VAL A 182 -11.39 -18.37 5.14
C VAL A 182 -12.54 -18.94 4.32
N GLU A 183 -13.19 -18.11 3.52
CA GLU A 183 -14.26 -18.55 2.61
C GLU A 183 -13.73 -19.57 1.59
N ALA A 184 -12.58 -19.29 0.99
CA ALA A 184 -11.95 -20.18 0.02
C ALA A 184 -11.53 -21.53 0.63
N GLN A 185 -11.03 -21.55 1.87
CA GLN A 185 -10.67 -22.77 2.59
C GLN A 185 -11.90 -23.65 2.88
N ASN A 186 -12.99 -23.02 3.29
CA ASN A 186 -14.24 -23.75 3.54
C ASN A 186 -14.79 -24.35 2.24
N ALA A 187 -14.82 -23.59 1.14
CA ALA A 187 -15.25 -24.10 -0.16
C ALA A 187 -14.34 -25.23 -0.68
N TYR A 188 -13.03 -25.13 -0.50
CA TYR A 188 -12.08 -26.18 -0.88
C TYR A 188 -12.34 -27.49 -0.12
N ALA A 189 -12.64 -27.40 1.18
CA ALA A 189 -12.86 -28.56 2.03
C ALA A 189 -14.19 -29.32 1.75
N GLU A 190 -15.07 -28.78 0.92
CA GLU A 190 -16.32 -29.46 0.52
C GLU A 190 -16.06 -30.63 -0.45
N GLU A 191 -14.90 -30.67 -1.12
CA GLU A 191 -14.55 -31.68 -2.13
C GLU A 191 -13.26 -32.42 -1.75
N ILE A 192 -13.07 -33.60 -2.34
CA ILE A 192 -11.84 -34.40 -2.24
C ILE A 192 -10.92 -34.02 -3.39
N HIS A 193 -9.71 -33.58 -3.07
CA HIS A 193 -8.75 -33.05 -4.04
C HIS A 193 -7.55 -33.96 -4.31
N ASP A 194 -7.44 -35.10 -3.61
CA ASP A 194 -6.34 -36.06 -3.79
C ASP A 194 -6.77 -37.50 -3.56
N ALA A 195 -5.84 -38.44 -3.71
CA ALA A 195 -6.07 -39.86 -3.55
C ALA A 195 -6.27 -40.33 -2.10
N SER A 196 -6.16 -39.45 -1.10
CA SER A 196 -6.37 -39.76 0.32
C SER A 196 -7.83 -40.12 0.61
N GLY A 197 -8.77 -39.60 -0.18
CA GLY A 197 -10.20 -39.79 0.02
C GLY A 197 -10.74 -39.00 1.23
N VAL A 198 -9.98 -38.03 1.73
CA VAL A 198 -10.32 -37.23 2.89
C VAL A 198 -10.58 -35.78 2.49
N ASN A 199 -11.69 -35.21 2.96
CA ASN A 199 -11.92 -33.78 2.88
C ASN A 199 -10.90 -33.06 3.75
N GLN A 200 -10.14 -32.12 3.20
CA GLN A 200 -9.08 -31.40 3.88
C GLN A 200 -9.00 -29.96 3.41
N TYR A 201 -8.33 -29.11 4.16
CA TYR A 201 -8.03 -27.74 3.78
C TYR A 201 -6.79 -27.68 2.89
N ALA A 202 -6.72 -26.63 2.05
CA ALA A 202 -5.58 -26.41 1.17
C ALA A 202 -4.34 -25.96 1.95
N GLN A 203 -3.21 -26.61 1.71
CA GLN A 203 -1.94 -26.27 2.37
C GLN A 203 -1.19 -25.13 1.69
N ARG A 204 -1.70 -24.63 0.56
CA ARG A 204 -1.12 -23.57 -0.29
C ARG A 204 -2.21 -22.64 -0.81
N ILE A 205 -1.81 -21.50 -1.29
CA ILE A 205 -2.72 -20.64 -2.06
C ILE A 205 -2.71 -21.09 -3.53
N ILE A 206 -1.52 -21.17 -4.15
CA ILE A 206 -1.36 -21.73 -5.50
C ILE A 206 -0.88 -23.16 -5.38
N SER A 207 -1.53 -24.07 -6.09
CA SER A 207 -1.21 -25.50 -6.10
C SER A 207 0.14 -25.79 -6.74
N THR A 208 0.76 -26.86 -6.28
CA THR A 208 1.89 -27.48 -6.99
C THR A 208 1.44 -27.90 -8.40
N SER A 209 2.28 -27.67 -9.41
CA SER A 209 1.97 -28.04 -10.79
C SER A 209 1.49 -29.47 -10.91
N GLY A 210 0.33 -29.68 -11.54
CA GLY A 210 -0.31 -30.99 -11.72
C GLY A 210 -1.00 -31.56 -10.49
N LYS A 211 -1.14 -30.76 -9.41
CA LYS A 211 -1.89 -31.11 -8.19
C LYS A 211 -2.99 -30.10 -7.91
N GLN A 212 -3.84 -30.46 -6.94
CA GLN A 212 -4.88 -29.58 -6.38
C GLN A 212 -4.66 -29.39 -4.86
N ASP A 213 -3.40 -29.21 -4.43
CA ASP A 213 -3.01 -29.06 -3.02
C ASP A 213 -3.05 -27.59 -2.54
N GLY A 214 -3.64 -26.69 -3.32
CA GLY A 214 -3.83 -25.27 -3.04
C GLY A 214 -5.21 -24.77 -3.44
N LEU A 215 -5.55 -23.54 -3.08
CA LEU A 215 -6.85 -22.91 -3.34
C LEU A 215 -7.07 -22.52 -4.80
N ALA A 216 -6.03 -22.53 -5.62
CA ALA A 216 -6.10 -22.37 -7.07
C ALA A 216 -5.13 -23.33 -7.77
N TRP A 217 -5.53 -23.86 -8.91
CA TRP A 217 -4.74 -24.78 -9.75
C TRP A 217 -4.96 -24.53 -11.23
N LYS A 218 -4.00 -24.96 -12.05
CA LYS A 218 -4.15 -24.97 -13.51
C LYS A 218 -4.81 -26.26 -13.96
N ASN A 219 -5.90 -26.13 -14.70
CA ASN A 219 -6.54 -27.23 -15.43
C ASN A 219 -5.70 -27.65 -16.66
N SER A 220 -6.03 -28.79 -17.28
CA SER A 220 -5.33 -29.28 -18.46
C SER A 220 -5.45 -28.37 -19.68
N ASP A 221 -6.48 -27.56 -19.76
CA ASP A 221 -6.71 -26.55 -20.81
C ASP A 221 -6.04 -25.18 -20.52
N GLY A 222 -5.33 -25.07 -19.39
CA GLY A 222 -4.65 -23.86 -18.95
C GLY A 222 -5.53 -22.86 -18.18
N SER A 223 -6.83 -23.14 -18.05
CA SER A 223 -7.73 -22.32 -17.22
C SER A 223 -7.43 -22.51 -15.73
N TRP A 224 -7.85 -21.55 -14.91
CA TRP A 224 -7.79 -21.69 -13.47
C TRP A 224 -8.99 -22.43 -12.92
N GLY A 225 -8.75 -23.32 -11.95
CA GLY A 225 -9.74 -23.98 -11.10
C GLY A 225 -9.50 -23.64 -9.64
N GLY A 226 -10.45 -24.02 -8.79
CA GLY A 226 -10.42 -23.77 -7.35
C GLY A 226 -11.25 -22.59 -6.90
N PRO A 227 -11.40 -22.41 -5.57
CA PRO A 227 -12.25 -21.37 -4.98
C PRO A 227 -11.68 -19.95 -5.12
N VAL A 228 -10.38 -19.80 -5.43
CA VAL A 228 -9.77 -18.49 -5.69
C VAL A 228 -10.01 -18.11 -7.15
N GLY A 229 -10.65 -16.96 -7.37
CA GLY A 229 -10.98 -16.49 -8.71
C GLY A 229 -9.74 -16.27 -9.60
N GLU A 230 -9.91 -16.43 -10.92
CA GLU A 230 -8.85 -16.38 -11.93
C GLU A 230 -7.97 -15.12 -11.85
N ALA A 231 -8.57 -13.94 -11.65
CA ALA A 231 -7.82 -12.69 -11.56
C ALA A 231 -6.84 -12.67 -10.37
N VAL A 232 -7.28 -13.18 -9.20
CA VAL A 232 -6.44 -13.29 -8.01
C VAL A 232 -5.38 -14.37 -8.19
N ALA A 233 -5.75 -15.51 -8.77
CA ALA A 233 -4.84 -16.62 -9.05
C ALA A 233 -3.71 -16.20 -10.01
N ASN A 234 -4.02 -15.48 -11.09
CA ASN A 234 -3.03 -14.92 -12.01
C ASN A 234 -2.07 -13.94 -11.30
N ALA A 235 -2.61 -13.00 -10.52
CA ALA A 235 -1.79 -12.02 -9.80
C ALA A 235 -0.85 -12.69 -8.78
N LEU A 236 -1.31 -13.74 -8.11
CA LEU A 236 -0.51 -14.51 -7.17
C LEU A 236 0.52 -15.42 -7.87
N GLU A 237 0.19 -16.01 -9.03
CA GLU A 237 1.13 -16.81 -9.82
C GLU A 237 2.32 -15.97 -10.29
N GLU A 238 2.08 -14.76 -10.78
CA GLU A 238 3.15 -13.83 -11.15
C GLU A 238 4.09 -13.49 -9.98
N GLY A 239 3.62 -13.63 -8.75
CA GLY A 239 4.36 -13.36 -7.52
C GLY A 239 5.04 -14.57 -6.87
N TYR A 240 4.61 -15.81 -7.16
CA TYR A 240 5.10 -17.03 -6.50
C TYR A 240 6.29 -17.72 -7.22
N GLY A 241 6.81 -17.12 -8.30
CA GLY A 241 8.08 -17.54 -8.88
C GLY A 241 9.28 -17.22 -7.97
N ASP A 242 10.52 -17.51 -8.39
CA ASP A 242 11.77 -17.31 -7.62
C ASP A 242 11.98 -15.87 -7.09
N LYS A 243 11.11 -14.94 -7.49
CA LYS A 243 11.01 -13.56 -6.98
C LYS A 243 9.56 -13.29 -6.60
N ALA A 244 9.14 -13.74 -5.42
CA ALA A 244 7.81 -13.45 -4.89
C ALA A 244 7.53 -11.93 -4.95
N LYS A 245 6.54 -11.56 -5.76
CA LYS A 245 6.02 -10.18 -5.80
C LYS A 245 4.93 -10.03 -4.74
N PRO A 246 4.86 -8.89 -4.06
CA PRO A 246 3.77 -8.63 -3.13
C PRO A 246 2.44 -8.48 -3.89
N PHE A 247 1.37 -8.99 -3.31
CA PHE A 247 0.00 -8.79 -3.77
C PHE A 247 -0.67 -7.73 -2.88
N HIS A 248 -1.16 -6.64 -3.46
CA HIS A 248 -1.64 -5.46 -2.71
C HIS A 248 -0.66 -5.01 -1.61
N GLY A 249 0.64 -4.98 -1.92
CA GLY A 249 1.67 -4.56 -0.98
C GLY A 249 2.03 -5.56 0.11
N TYR A 250 1.45 -6.78 0.11
CA TYR A 250 1.61 -7.79 1.15
C TYR A 250 2.12 -9.12 0.62
N TYR A 251 2.87 -9.85 1.46
CA TYR A 251 3.15 -11.27 1.29
C TYR A 251 2.22 -12.08 2.18
N PHE A 252 1.80 -13.25 1.68
CA PHE A 252 0.88 -14.15 2.38
C PHE A 252 1.52 -15.52 2.60
N LYS A 253 1.31 -16.10 3.80
CA LYS A 253 1.82 -17.43 4.15
C LYS A 253 0.75 -18.24 4.87
N VAL A 254 0.47 -19.45 4.37
CA VAL A 254 -0.39 -20.43 5.07
C VAL A 254 0.39 -21.02 6.24
N LEU A 255 -0.19 -20.98 7.42
CA LEU A 255 0.37 -21.55 8.67
C LEU A 255 -0.16 -22.97 8.87
N LYS A 256 0.68 -23.85 9.41
CA LYS A 256 0.39 -25.28 9.53
C LYS A 256 0.03 -25.74 10.95
N GLY A 257 -0.25 -24.81 11.84
CA GLY A 257 -0.68 -25.07 13.19
C GLY A 257 -1.05 -23.82 13.95
N GLN A 258 -1.53 -23.99 15.16
CA GLN A 258 -1.77 -22.89 16.09
C GLN A 258 -1.01 -23.09 17.39
N GLY A 259 -0.77 -21.99 18.11
CA GLY A 259 -0.08 -21.96 19.39
C GLY A 259 -1.02 -21.90 20.58
N PRO A 260 -0.47 -21.86 21.81
CA PRO A 260 -1.25 -21.96 23.04
C PRO A 260 -2.15 -20.74 23.32
N ALA A 261 -1.90 -19.59 22.71
CA ALA A 261 -2.73 -18.40 22.87
C ALA A 261 -3.96 -18.39 21.95
N ALA A 262 -3.99 -19.26 20.92
CA ALA A 262 -5.15 -19.42 20.07
C ALA A 262 -6.29 -20.16 20.79
N THR A 263 -7.51 -19.97 20.32
CA THR A 263 -8.69 -20.72 20.81
C THR A 263 -8.44 -22.22 20.67
N LEU A 264 -8.80 -23.01 21.70
CA LEU A 264 -8.55 -24.45 21.82
C LEU A 264 -7.07 -24.83 22.09
N GLY A 265 -6.15 -23.87 22.26
CA GLY A 265 -4.76 -24.14 22.59
C GLY A 265 -3.92 -24.61 21.39
N GLN A 266 -2.82 -25.30 21.66
CA GLN A 266 -1.88 -25.72 20.61
C GLN A 266 -2.40 -26.92 19.83
N ILE A 267 -2.51 -26.78 18.50
CA ILE A 267 -2.98 -27.81 17.56
C ILE A 267 -2.07 -27.81 16.31
N ASP A 268 -1.72 -28.99 15.82
CA ASP A 268 -1.16 -29.14 14.47
C ASP A 268 -2.29 -29.25 13.46
N TYR A 269 -2.26 -28.42 12.43
CA TYR A 269 -3.29 -28.43 11.38
C TYR A 269 -3.08 -29.57 10.39
N VAL A 270 -1.82 -29.97 10.18
CA VAL A 270 -1.45 -31.05 9.27
C VAL A 270 -1.21 -32.32 10.08
N ILE A 271 -2.01 -33.36 9.82
CA ILE A 271 -1.96 -34.68 10.46
C ILE A 271 -1.77 -35.70 9.35
N GLU A 272 -0.70 -36.49 9.41
CA GLU A 272 -0.35 -37.51 8.39
C GLU A 272 -0.35 -37.00 6.95
N GLY A 273 0.03 -35.71 6.77
CA GLY A 273 0.09 -35.05 5.47
C GLY A 273 -1.19 -34.36 5.01
N ALA A 274 -2.34 -34.60 5.67
CA ALA A 274 -3.62 -33.95 5.40
C ALA A 274 -3.86 -32.76 6.35
N MET A 275 -4.29 -31.62 5.84
CA MET A 275 -4.64 -30.45 6.65
C MET A 275 -6.09 -30.56 7.12
N ILE A 276 -6.30 -31.24 8.25
CA ILE A 276 -7.63 -31.53 8.80
C ILE A 276 -7.85 -30.93 10.21
N GLY A 277 -6.81 -30.44 10.87
CA GLY A 277 -6.91 -29.85 12.21
C GLY A 277 -7.29 -28.38 12.23
N GLY A 278 -7.47 -27.75 11.06
CA GLY A 278 -7.75 -26.34 10.88
C GLY A 278 -6.84 -25.69 9.86
N PHE A 279 -6.90 -24.37 9.75
CA PHE A 279 -6.06 -23.59 8.84
C PHE A 279 -5.82 -22.18 9.40
N ALA A 280 -4.78 -21.51 8.94
CA ALA A 280 -4.56 -20.10 9.22
C ALA A 280 -3.70 -19.46 8.13
N LEU A 281 -3.83 -18.14 8.00
CA LEU A 281 -3.04 -17.29 7.12
C LEU A 281 -2.37 -16.19 7.92
N VAL A 282 -1.16 -15.82 7.52
CA VAL A 282 -0.51 -14.57 7.93
C VAL A 282 -0.23 -13.71 6.71
N ALA A 283 -0.51 -12.41 6.82
CA ALA A 283 -0.20 -11.39 5.84
C ALA A 283 0.79 -10.40 6.44
N VAL A 284 1.88 -10.09 5.73
CA VAL A 284 2.95 -9.20 6.19
C VAL A 284 3.26 -8.16 5.12
N PRO A 285 3.43 -6.86 5.48
CA PRO A 285 3.78 -5.85 4.50
C PRO A 285 5.12 -6.18 3.84
N ALA A 286 5.21 -6.01 2.52
CA ALA A 286 6.43 -6.27 1.77
C ALA A 286 7.55 -5.31 2.15
N GLU A 287 7.19 -4.05 2.41
CA GLU A 287 8.10 -3.00 2.88
C GLU A 287 7.42 -2.23 4.02
N TYR A 288 7.99 -2.38 5.22
CA TYR A 288 7.49 -1.74 6.44
C TYR A 288 7.43 -0.21 6.29
N ARG A 289 6.26 0.40 6.62
CA ARG A 289 5.95 1.84 6.47
C ARG A 289 6.03 2.38 5.03
N VAL A 290 6.01 1.49 4.05
CA VAL A 290 5.92 1.84 2.62
C VAL A 290 4.70 1.18 2.00
N THR A 291 4.53 -0.13 2.18
CA THR A 291 3.38 -0.85 1.66
C THR A 291 2.36 -1.21 2.74
N GLY A 292 2.74 -1.13 4.00
CA GLY A 292 1.91 -1.39 5.17
C GLY A 292 2.72 -1.25 6.47
N VAL A 293 2.03 -1.19 7.60
CA VAL A 293 2.59 -1.20 8.96
C VAL A 293 2.20 -2.48 9.67
N MET A 294 0.90 -2.84 9.62
CA MET A 294 0.35 -3.95 10.37
C MET A 294 0.60 -5.29 9.69
N THR A 295 1.04 -6.27 10.47
CA THR A 295 0.99 -7.69 10.09
C THR A 295 -0.33 -8.26 10.56
N MET A 296 -1.01 -9.04 9.72
CA MET A 296 -2.32 -9.59 10.00
C MET A 296 -2.28 -11.11 10.04
N MET A 297 -3.14 -11.72 10.84
CA MET A 297 -3.36 -13.16 10.82
C MET A 297 -4.84 -13.49 11.01
N VAL A 298 -5.26 -14.60 10.41
CA VAL A 298 -6.62 -15.11 10.49
C VAL A 298 -6.59 -16.63 10.61
N SER A 299 -7.59 -17.20 11.28
CA SER A 299 -7.82 -18.65 11.37
C SER A 299 -9.27 -18.98 10.96
N TYR A 300 -9.68 -20.20 11.17
CA TYR A 300 -11.00 -20.75 10.80
C TYR A 300 -12.21 -20.00 11.40
N ASP A 301 -12.00 -19.23 12.48
CA ASP A 301 -13.04 -18.42 13.10
C ASP A 301 -13.35 -17.10 12.36
N GLY A 302 -12.53 -16.78 11.33
CA GLY A 302 -12.69 -15.57 10.51
C GLY A 302 -12.28 -14.26 11.20
N VAL A 303 -11.82 -14.32 12.46
CA VAL A 303 -11.37 -13.14 13.19
C VAL A 303 -9.98 -12.74 12.70
N VAL A 304 -9.86 -11.54 12.14
CA VAL A 304 -8.57 -11.00 11.70
C VAL A 304 -7.92 -10.25 12.86
N TYR A 305 -6.73 -10.69 13.25
CA TYR A 305 -5.88 -10.02 14.21
C TYR A 305 -4.77 -9.24 13.53
N GLN A 306 -4.38 -8.11 14.11
CA GLN A 306 -3.31 -7.24 13.58
C GLN A 306 -2.30 -6.89 14.67
N LYS A 307 -1.04 -6.67 14.26
CA LYS A 307 0.05 -6.23 15.13
C LYS A 307 1.15 -5.55 14.31
N ASP A 308 1.68 -4.44 14.81
CA ASP A 308 2.93 -3.87 14.31
C ASP A 308 4.12 -4.72 14.80
N LEU A 309 4.73 -5.49 13.90
CA LEU A 309 5.93 -6.29 14.16
C LEU A 309 7.23 -5.52 13.88
N GLY A 310 7.12 -4.27 13.42
CA GLY A 310 8.26 -3.41 13.12
C GLY A 310 8.99 -3.76 11.82
N PRO A 311 10.17 -3.15 11.61
CA PRO A 311 10.88 -3.22 10.33
C PRO A 311 11.40 -4.63 9.97
N ASP A 312 11.48 -5.56 10.91
CA ASP A 312 11.90 -6.95 10.67
C ASP A 312 10.73 -7.91 10.43
N SER A 313 9.52 -7.39 10.25
CA SER A 313 8.25 -8.15 10.13
C SER A 313 8.33 -9.30 9.13
N VAL A 314 8.92 -9.08 7.94
CA VAL A 314 9.08 -10.12 6.90
C VAL A 314 9.92 -11.31 7.40
N ASN A 315 11.03 -11.06 8.10
CA ASN A 315 11.88 -12.12 8.60
C ASN A 315 11.25 -12.87 9.78
N ILE A 316 10.47 -12.16 10.61
CA ILE A 316 9.68 -12.77 11.69
C ILE A 316 8.65 -13.72 11.07
N VAL A 317 7.88 -13.27 10.07
CA VAL A 317 6.83 -14.09 9.42
C VAL A 317 7.40 -15.26 8.61
N LYS A 318 8.58 -15.11 7.98
CA LYS A 318 9.26 -16.25 7.34
C LYS A 318 9.48 -17.43 8.29
N LYS A 319 9.77 -17.15 9.56
CA LYS A 319 10.00 -18.16 10.62
C LYS A 319 8.73 -18.56 11.36
N MET A 320 7.61 -17.84 11.15
CA MET A 320 6.35 -18.11 11.83
C MET A 320 5.69 -19.37 11.24
N GLU A 321 5.50 -20.40 12.06
CA GLU A 321 4.86 -21.66 11.64
C GLU A 321 3.45 -21.83 12.24
N ARG A 322 3.10 -21.02 13.25
CA ARG A 322 1.86 -21.16 14.02
C ARG A 322 1.09 -19.86 14.13
N TYR A 323 -0.21 -19.94 13.95
CA TYR A 323 -1.17 -18.92 14.34
C TYR A 323 -1.22 -18.85 15.88
N ASN A 324 -0.85 -17.71 16.45
CA ASN A 324 -0.78 -17.58 17.90
C ASN A 324 -1.04 -16.13 18.34
N PRO A 325 -2.28 -15.63 18.22
CA PRO A 325 -2.63 -14.27 18.60
C PRO A 325 -2.69 -14.16 20.13
N ASP A 326 -1.57 -13.80 20.75
CA ASP A 326 -1.52 -13.47 22.16
C ASP A 326 -2.12 -12.07 22.41
N ARG A 327 -2.15 -11.63 23.67
CA ARG A 327 -2.76 -10.36 24.08
C ARG A 327 -2.07 -9.10 23.51
N THR A 328 -0.99 -9.24 22.73
CA THR A 328 -0.32 -8.14 22.00
C THR A 328 -0.84 -7.97 20.59
N TRP A 329 -1.73 -8.87 20.14
CA TRP A 329 -2.47 -8.78 18.89
C TRP A 329 -3.85 -8.20 19.15
N HIS A 330 -4.31 -7.30 18.31
CA HIS A 330 -5.61 -6.63 18.39
C HIS A 330 -6.50 -7.12 17.25
N ARG A 331 -7.80 -7.22 17.52
CA ARG A 331 -8.77 -7.54 16.46
C ARG A 331 -8.93 -6.31 15.56
N THR A 332 -9.10 -6.53 14.25
CA THR A 332 -9.34 -5.43 13.30
C THR A 332 -10.73 -4.82 13.40
N ASP A 333 -11.66 -5.50 14.07
CA ASP A 333 -13.06 -5.06 14.26
C ASP A 333 -13.28 -4.39 15.64
N ASP A 334 -12.28 -4.39 16.52
CA ASP A 334 -12.37 -3.67 17.79
C ASP A 334 -12.25 -2.17 17.48
N GLU A 335 -13.29 -1.39 17.77
CA GLU A 335 -13.24 0.09 17.74
C GLU A 335 -12.31 0.55 18.89
N GLU A 336 -11.30 1.38 18.55
CA GLU A 336 -10.48 2.06 19.55
C GLU A 336 -11.25 3.20 20.21
#